data_6635204827e851edf682cb97066edace
#
_entry.id   6635204827e851edf682cb97066edace
#
_cell.length_a   1.000
_cell.length_b   1.000
_cell.length_c   1.000
_cell.angle_alpha   90.00
_cell.angle_beta   90.00
_cell.angle_gamma   90.00
#
_symmetry.space_group_name_H-M   'P 1'
#
loop_
_entity.id
_entity.type
_entity.pdbx_description
1 polymer ?
#
loop_
_entity_poly.entity_id
_entity_poly.type
_entity_poly.pdbx_seq_one_letter_code
_entity_poly.pdbx_strand_id
1 'polypeptide(L)'
;MLPRIISIVALYVITLLLMALQKPLFLMWYAERAADASASDLIGVVWHGLLLDSTTAGYIAVVPWLMMLISVWIKTSERVMERMLKIYFAVIAFIVALIVAVDMGLFRHWDFRLDSTIIPYLRTPKEAAASVTWGDLLPTLILFCGYGALLYVAWRPITKVYKAVKQSLAQRFTTTLAMILLGGFIFLAIRGGVDTAPANVSKVYFSDNMFLNQAATNPIFSFISSASRSELKDSDYRYYSDEECAEIFSAISEDKEMANTESVSWAMVLAMMTFLARP
;
A
#
# COMPACT_ATOMS: atom_id res chain seq x y z
N MET A 1 13.13 -10.19 -28.52
CA MET A 1 13.69 -9.39 -27.41
C MET A 1 12.90 -8.11 -27.21
N LEU A 2 12.94 -7.18 -28.15
CA LEU A 2 12.35 -5.84 -28.02
C LEU A 2 10.87 -5.79 -27.55
N PRO A 3 9.92 -6.58 -28.07
CA PRO A 3 8.53 -6.52 -27.60
C PRO A 3 8.36 -6.84 -26.12
N ARG A 4 9.16 -7.77 -25.55
CA ARG A 4 9.10 -8.12 -24.13
C ARG A 4 9.57 -6.95 -23.24
N ILE A 5 10.68 -6.30 -23.63
CA ILE A 5 11.22 -5.14 -22.90
C ILE A 5 10.22 -3.99 -22.95
N ILE A 6 9.73 -3.64 -24.14
CA ILE A 6 8.76 -2.57 -24.34
C ILE A 6 7.49 -2.82 -23.52
N SER A 7 6.99 -4.06 -23.47
CA SER A 7 5.77 -4.35 -22.71
C SER A 7 5.96 -4.18 -21.21
N ILE A 8 7.11 -4.56 -20.64
CA ILE A 8 7.38 -4.36 -19.21
C ILE A 8 7.62 -2.88 -18.89
N VAL A 9 8.35 -2.16 -19.73
CA VAL A 9 8.53 -0.71 -19.58
C VAL A 9 7.19 0.02 -19.69
N ALA A 10 6.38 -0.31 -20.68
CA ALA A 10 5.04 0.27 -20.85
C ALA A 10 4.13 -0.05 -19.66
N LEU A 11 4.14 -1.30 -19.17
CA LEU A 11 3.42 -1.68 -17.97
C LEU A 11 3.82 -0.81 -16.77
N TYR A 12 5.14 -0.68 -16.55
CA TYR A 12 5.66 0.11 -15.43
C TYR A 12 5.22 1.58 -15.54
N VAL A 13 5.40 2.21 -16.72
CA VAL A 13 5.03 3.62 -16.93
C VAL A 13 3.51 3.83 -16.80
N ILE A 14 2.70 2.97 -17.42
CA ILE A 14 1.22 3.04 -17.29
C ILE A 14 0.83 2.90 -15.82
N THR A 15 1.41 1.96 -15.10
CA THR A 15 1.12 1.76 -13.67
C THR A 15 1.54 2.95 -12.84
N LEU A 16 2.73 3.51 -13.08
CA LEU A 16 3.21 4.73 -12.42
C LEU A 16 2.22 5.89 -12.60
N LEU A 17 1.75 6.12 -13.83
CA LEU A 17 0.78 7.18 -14.13
C LEU A 17 -0.56 6.95 -13.45
N LEU A 18 -1.03 5.67 -13.40
CA LEU A 18 -2.27 5.31 -12.71
C LEU A 18 -2.15 5.48 -11.19
N MET A 19 -0.98 5.20 -10.61
CA MET A 19 -0.73 5.46 -9.19
C MET A 19 -0.64 6.98 -8.93
N ALA A 20 0.02 7.74 -9.79
CA ALA A 20 0.08 9.20 -9.67
C ALA A 20 -1.32 9.86 -9.77
N LEU A 21 -2.22 9.31 -10.58
CA LEU A 21 -3.61 9.78 -10.74
C LEU A 21 -4.41 9.70 -9.43
N GLN A 22 -4.04 8.85 -8.48
CA GLN A 22 -4.71 8.76 -7.18
C GLN A 22 -4.64 10.08 -6.40
N LYS A 23 -3.57 10.86 -6.56
CA LYS A 23 -3.35 12.10 -5.84
C LYS A 23 -4.33 13.20 -6.23
N PRO A 24 -4.48 13.57 -7.51
CA PRO A 24 -5.52 14.52 -7.89
C PRO A 24 -6.93 14.00 -7.56
N LEU A 25 -7.20 12.69 -7.67
CA LEU A 25 -8.48 12.13 -7.23
C LEU A 25 -8.70 12.33 -5.72
N PHE A 26 -7.68 12.10 -4.91
CA PHE A 26 -7.74 12.30 -3.47
C PHE A 26 -7.95 13.79 -3.11
N LEU A 27 -7.21 14.69 -3.75
CA LEU A 27 -7.36 16.14 -3.55
C LEU A 27 -8.75 16.63 -3.96
N MET A 28 -9.31 16.09 -5.04
CA MET A 28 -10.69 16.41 -5.46
C MET A 28 -11.73 15.84 -4.49
N TRP A 29 -11.51 14.62 -3.97
CA TRP A 29 -12.41 14.00 -2.99
C TRP A 29 -12.48 14.78 -1.67
N TYR A 30 -11.37 15.39 -1.29
CA TYR A 30 -11.21 16.23 -0.09
C TYR A 30 -10.95 17.69 -0.44
N ALA A 31 -11.66 18.23 -1.45
CA ALA A 31 -11.43 19.59 -1.97
C ALA A 31 -11.53 20.69 -0.91
N GLU A 32 -12.40 20.52 0.08
CA GLU A 32 -12.53 21.45 1.20
C GLU A 32 -11.23 21.57 2.02
N ARG A 33 -10.53 20.42 2.22
CA ARG A 33 -9.24 20.39 2.93
C ARG A 33 -8.07 20.91 2.10
N ALA A 34 -8.23 20.88 0.77
CA ALA A 34 -7.24 21.38 -0.19
C ALA A 34 -7.46 22.85 -0.56
N ALA A 35 -8.53 23.51 -0.07
CA ALA A 35 -8.95 24.82 -0.51
C ALA A 35 -7.89 25.92 -0.30
N ASP A 36 -7.12 25.85 0.79
CA ASP A 36 -6.07 26.80 1.14
C ASP A 36 -4.70 26.45 0.51
N ALA A 37 -4.59 25.33 -0.22
CA ALA A 37 -3.34 24.90 -0.83
C ALA A 37 -3.06 25.71 -2.11
N SER A 38 -1.82 26.16 -2.26
CA SER A 38 -1.37 26.82 -3.48
C SER A 38 -1.23 25.84 -4.66
N ALA A 39 -1.21 26.33 -5.89
CA ALA A 39 -0.96 25.50 -7.06
C ALA A 39 0.40 24.76 -6.99
N SER A 40 1.42 25.40 -6.39
CA SER A 40 2.73 24.76 -6.15
C SER A 40 2.63 23.59 -5.17
N ASP A 41 1.80 23.70 -4.13
CA ASP A 41 1.59 22.63 -3.16
C ASP A 41 0.90 21.43 -3.81
N LEU A 42 -0.11 21.66 -4.63
CA LEU A 42 -0.82 20.59 -5.36
C LEU A 42 0.10 19.86 -6.35
N ILE A 43 0.98 20.60 -7.04
CA ILE A 43 2.01 19.98 -7.89
C ILE A 43 3.03 19.24 -7.02
N GLY A 44 3.42 19.78 -5.88
CA GLY A 44 4.29 19.17 -4.89
C GLY A 44 3.78 17.82 -4.42
N VAL A 45 2.47 17.70 -4.15
CA VAL A 45 1.83 16.41 -3.79
C VAL A 45 2.08 15.35 -4.84
N VAL A 46 1.89 15.66 -6.12
CA VAL A 46 2.12 14.69 -7.20
C VAL A 46 3.60 14.38 -7.33
N TRP A 47 4.46 15.41 -7.35
CA TRP A 47 5.89 15.27 -7.58
C TRP A 47 6.59 14.42 -6.51
N HIS A 48 6.39 14.77 -5.23
CA HIS A 48 7.00 14.03 -4.12
C HIS A 48 6.41 12.63 -3.98
N GLY A 49 5.12 12.47 -4.29
CA GLY A 49 4.46 11.16 -4.26
C GLY A 49 4.94 10.18 -5.32
N LEU A 50 5.57 10.63 -6.44
CA LEU A 50 6.08 9.75 -7.49
C LEU A 50 7.05 8.68 -6.97
N LEU A 51 7.77 8.95 -5.89
CA LEU A 51 8.68 7.97 -5.29
C LEU A 51 7.95 6.68 -4.87
N LEU A 52 6.88 6.81 -4.11
CA LEU A 52 6.09 5.66 -3.64
C LEU A 52 5.24 5.05 -4.76
N ASP A 53 4.80 5.85 -5.73
CA ASP A 53 4.11 5.36 -6.93
C ASP A 53 5.02 4.51 -7.78
N SER A 54 6.28 4.95 -7.98
CA SER A 54 7.34 4.23 -8.67
C SER A 54 7.62 2.88 -7.99
N THR A 55 7.74 2.87 -6.67
CA THR A 55 7.92 1.67 -5.86
C THR A 55 6.75 0.70 -6.05
N THR A 56 5.52 1.20 -5.97
CA THR A 56 4.30 0.40 -6.15
C THR A 56 4.20 -0.15 -7.58
N ALA A 57 4.52 0.68 -8.59
CA ALA A 57 4.58 0.24 -9.98
C ALA A 57 5.63 -0.86 -10.20
N GLY A 58 6.78 -0.76 -9.53
CA GLY A 58 7.81 -1.79 -9.51
C GLY A 58 7.29 -3.13 -8.96
N TYR A 59 6.63 -3.12 -7.81
CA TYR A 59 6.03 -4.34 -7.24
C TYR A 59 5.03 -5.01 -8.19
N ILE A 60 4.17 -4.22 -8.84
CA ILE A 60 3.19 -4.74 -9.81
C ILE A 60 3.89 -5.28 -11.07
N ALA A 61 5.00 -4.70 -11.49
CA ALA A 61 5.72 -5.13 -12.70
C ALA A 61 6.56 -6.40 -12.51
N VAL A 62 6.96 -6.76 -11.28
CA VAL A 62 7.84 -7.93 -11.00
C VAL A 62 7.27 -9.23 -11.54
N VAL A 63 5.99 -9.53 -11.28
CA VAL A 63 5.40 -10.81 -11.68
C VAL A 63 5.31 -10.93 -13.21
N PRO A 64 4.77 -9.96 -13.96
CA PRO A 64 4.83 -9.99 -15.43
C PRO A 64 6.26 -10.04 -15.99
N TRP A 65 7.21 -9.33 -15.35
CA TRP A 65 8.62 -9.40 -15.73
C TRP A 65 9.19 -10.81 -15.58
N LEU A 66 8.95 -11.48 -14.43
CA LEU A 66 9.35 -12.87 -14.20
C LEU A 66 8.72 -13.83 -15.21
N MET A 67 7.41 -13.67 -15.47
CA MET A 67 6.71 -14.49 -16.47
C MET A 67 7.35 -14.36 -17.85
N MET A 68 7.68 -13.12 -18.26
CA MET A 68 8.35 -12.84 -19.54
C MET A 68 9.79 -13.38 -19.57
N LEU A 69 10.54 -13.30 -18.48
CA LEU A 69 11.89 -13.85 -18.34
C LEU A 69 11.88 -15.38 -18.45
N ILE A 70 11.02 -16.06 -17.71
CA ILE A 70 10.88 -17.51 -17.72
C ILE A 70 10.50 -17.99 -19.14
N SER A 71 9.64 -17.25 -19.84
CA SER A 71 9.20 -17.60 -21.19
C SER A 71 10.31 -17.55 -22.26
N VAL A 72 11.49 -17.07 -21.93
CA VAL A 72 12.68 -17.15 -22.82
C VAL A 72 13.17 -18.59 -22.93
N TRP A 73 13.12 -19.32 -21.83
CA TRP A 73 13.64 -20.68 -21.71
C TRP A 73 12.54 -21.75 -21.78
N ILE A 74 11.38 -21.49 -21.17
CA ILE A 74 10.23 -22.40 -21.15
C ILE A 74 9.28 -21.99 -22.29
N LYS A 75 9.05 -22.93 -23.21
CA LYS A 75 8.13 -22.72 -24.33
C LYS A 75 6.70 -22.57 -23.82
N THR A 76 6.20 -21.34 -23.83
CA THR A 76 4.84 -21.01 -23.43
C THR A 76 4.04 -20.58 -24.65
N SER A 77 2.80 -21.04 -24.80
CA SER A 77 1.93 -20.59 -25.87
C SER A 77 1.42 -19.16 -25.63
N GLU A 78 1.17 -18.41 -26.70
CA GLU A 78 0.63 -17.03 -26.60
C GLU A 78 -0.67 -16.99 -25.81
N ARG A 79 -1.58 -17.97 -26.03
CA ARG A 79 -2.88 -18.06 -25.33
C ARG A 79 -2.73 -18.28 -23.82
N VAL A 80 -1.76 -19.12 -23.41
CA VAL A 80 -1.52 -19.37 -21.98
C VAL A 80 -0.95 -18.12 -21.32
N MET A 81 0.06 -17.49 -21.92
CA MET A 81 0.65 -16.25 -21.40
C MET A 81 -0.40 -15.15 -21.29
N GLU A 82 -1.20 -14.93 -22.35
CA GLU A 82 -2.27 -13.95 -22.34
C GLU A 82 -3.29 -14.20 -21.23
N ARG A 83 -3.69 -15.48 -21.03
CA ARG A 83 -4.62 -15.85 -19.95
C ARG A 83 -4.04 -15.58 -18.56
N MET A 84 -2.79 -15.96 -18.33
CA MET A 84 -2.10 -15.75 -17.06
C MET A 84 -1.99 -14.25 -16.75
N LEU A 85 -1.60 -13.42 -17.71
CA LEU A 85 -1.50 -11.96 -17.54
C LEU A 85 -2.89 -11.33 -17.29
N LYS A 86 -3.95 -11.79 -17.99
CA LYS A 86 -5.32 -11.31 -17.75
C LYS A 86 -5.79 -11.60 -16.34
N ILE A 87 -5.56 -12.82 -15.85
CA ILE A 87 -5.92 -13.20 -14.47
C ILE A 87 -5.13 -12.35 -13.48
N TYR A 88 -3.81 -12.24 -13.68
CA TYR A 88 -2.96 -11.43 -12.82
C TYR A 88 -3.44 -9.98 -12.74
N PHE A 89 -3.67 -9.32 -13.90
CA PHE A 89 -4.13 -7.93 -13.92
C PHE A 89 -5.54 -7.76 -13.36
N ALA A 90 -6.44 -8.73 -13.52
CA ALA A 90 -7.76 -8.67 -12.91
C ALA A 90 -7.68 -8.72 -11.37
N VAL A 91 -6.85 -9.63 -10.84
CA VAL A 91 -6.64 -9.76 -9.38
C VAL A 91 -5.98 -8.51 -8.81
N ILE A 92 -4.90 -8.02 -9.45
CA ILE A 92 -4.21 -6.81 -8.99
C ILE A 92 -5.10 -5.57 -9.11
N ALA A 93 -5.87 -5.41 -10.20
CA ALA A 93 -6.81 -4.31 -10.34
C ALA A 93 -7.86 -4.31 -9.23
N PHE A 94 -8.38 -5.48 -8.88
CA PHE A 94 -9.33 -5.65 -7.78
C PHE A 94 -8.69 -5.23 -6.44
N ILE A 95 -7.51 -5.75 -6.11
CA ILE A 95 -6.83 -5.45 -4.84
C ILE A 95 -6.46 -3.97 -4.74
N VAL A 96 -5.86 -3.40 -5.78
CA VAL A 96 -5.46 -1.98 -5.80
C VAL A 96 -6.68 -1.07 -5.70
N ALA A 97 -7.74 -1.35 -6.47
CA ALA A 97 -8.98 -0.57 -6.41
C ALA A 97 -9.64 -0.65 -5.04
N LEU A 98 -9.64 -1.84 -4.41
CA LEU A 98 -10.16 -2.03 -3.06
C LEU A 98 -9.39 -1.18 -2.03
N ILE A 99 -8.05 -1.26 -2.05
CA ILE A 99 -7.21 -0.48 -1.14
C ILE A 99 -7.46 1.02 -1.33
N VAL A 100 -7.49 1.52 -2.58
CA VAL A 100 -7.72 2.94 -2.86
C VAL A 100 -9.12 3.39 -2.42
N ALA A 101 -10.13 2.59 -2.69
CA ALA A 101 -11.51 2.93 -2.31
C ALA A 101 -11.69 2.96 -0.78
N VAL A 102 -11.17 1.94 -0.10
CA VAL A 102 -11.21 1.87 1.38
C VAL A 102 -10.42 3.02 1.99
N ASP A 103 -9.22 3.29 1.49
CA ASP A 103 -8.39 4.40 1.94
C ASP A 103 -9.11 5.75 1.82
N MET A 104 -9.70 6.03 0.66
CA MET A 104 -10.44 7.27 0.45
C MET A 104 -11.71 7.36 1.32
N GLY A 105 -12.38 6.24 1.59
CA GLY A 105 -13.53 6.24 2.48
C GLY A 105 -13.16 6.44 3.95
N LEU A 106 -12.08 5.79 4.42
CA LEU A 106 -11.67 5.81 5.82
C LEU A 106 -10.89 7.07 6.22
N PHE A 107 -10.19 7.72 5.30
CA PHE A 107 -9.39 8.91 5.59
C PHE A 107 -10.21 10.03 6.26
N ARG A 108 -11.50 10.14 5.95
CA ARG A 108 -12.42 11.10 6.59
C ARG A 108 -12.50 10.92 8.12
N HIS A 109 -12.40 9.66 8.58
CA HIS A 109 -12.58 9.29 9.97
C HIS A 109 -11.26 9.14 10.72
N TRP A 110 -10.20 8.74 10.01
CA TRP A 110 -8.91 8.40 10.62
C TRP A 110 -7.85 9.48 10.47
N ASP A 111 -7.99 10.36 9.49
CA ASP A 111 -7.07 11.46 9.21
C ASP A 111 -5.65 11.02 8.82
N PHE A 112 -5.47 9.75 8.48
CA PHE A 112 -4.23 9.18 7.94
C PHE A 112 -4.52 8.15 6.85
N ARG A 113 -3.48 7.87 6.02
CA ARG A 113 -3.60 6.91 4.91
C ARG A 113 -3.73 5.48 5.44
N LEU A 114 -4.42 4.65 4.67
CA LEU A 114 -4.65 3.26 5.03
C LEU A 114 -3.35 2.55 5.38
N ASP A 115 -3.34 1.89 6.52
CA ASP A 115 -2.22 1.10 7.04
C ASP A 115 -2.73 -0.22 7.67
N SER A 116 -1.85 -0.94 8.37
CA SER A 116 -2.17 -2.23 8.98
C SER A 116 -3.17 -2.15 10.12
N THR A 117 -3.52 -0.97 10.64
CA THR A 117 -4.52 -0.81 11.70
C THR A 117 -5.91 -1.25 11.29
N ILE A 118 -6.18 -1.39 9.97
CA ILE A 118 -7.43 -1.95 9.47
C ILE A 118 -7.56 -3.46 9.76
N ILE A 119 -6.45 -4.19 9.90
CA ILE A 119 -6.46 -5.66 10.00
C ILE A 119 -7.29 -6.18 11.20
N PRO A 120 -7.18 -5.61 12.42
CA PRO A 120 -8.06 -5.97 13.53
C PRO A 120 -9.56 -5.77 13.23
N TYR A 121 -9.93 -4.70 12.51
CA TYR A 121 -11.33 -4.43 12.14
C TYR A 121 -11.90 -5.46 11.16
N LEU A 122 -11.06 -6.11 10.36
CA LEU A 122 -11.48 -7.22 9.51
C LEU A 122 -11.88 -8.46 10.31
N ARG A 123 -11.47 -8.57 11.59
CA ARG A 123 -11.87 -9.65 12.51
C ARG A 123 -13.25 -9.42 13.12
N THR A 124 -13.71 -8.17 13.16
CA THR A 124 -15.03 -7.76 13.68
C THR A 124 -15.88 -7.05 12.61
N PRO A 125 -16.21 -7.72 11.49
CA PRO A 125 -16.83 -7.07 10.33
C PRO A 125 -18.23 -6.50 10.63
N LYS A 126 -18.95 -7.03 11.63
CA LYS A 126 -20.26 -6.51 12.04
C LYS A 126 -20.15 -5.12 12.66
N GLU A 127 -19.14 -4.89 13.48
CA GLU A 127 -18.87 -3.58 14.12
C GLU A 127 -18.41 -2.56 13.09
N ALA A 128 -17.49 -2.97 12.20
CA ALA A 128 -17.04 -2.14 11.11
C ALA A 128 -18.19 -1.72 10.17
N ALA A 129 -19.11 -2.63 9.85
CA ALA A 129 -20.26 -2.35 9.00
C ALA A 129 -21.31 -1.44 9.68
N ALA A 130 -21.44 -1.49 11.01
CA ALA A 130 -22.40 -0.67 11.74
C ALA A 130 -22.08 0.83 11.71
N SER A 131 -20.82 1.21 11.50
CA SER A 131 -20.37 2.60 11.43
C SER A 131 -20.42 3.20 10.02
N VAL A 132 -20.71 2.41 8.98
CA VAL A 132 -20.72 2.86 7.57
C VAL A 132 -22.11 3.33 7.17
N THR A 133 -22.21 4.56 6.66
CA THR A 133 -23.47 5.10 6.11
C THR A 133 -23.59 4.83 4.61
N TRP A 134 -24.82 4.85 4.09
CA TRP A 134 -25.04 4.76 2.63
C TRP A 134 -24.40 5.91 1.86
N GLY A 135 -24.31 7.11 2.48
CA GLY A 135 -23.63 8.28 1.92
C GLY A 135 -22.14 8.08 1.69
N ASP A 136 -21.50 7.27 2.54
CA ASP A 136 -20.07 6.95 2.42
C ASP A 136 -19.85 5.74 1.49
N LEU A 137 -20.73 4.74 1.57
CA LEU A 137 -20.59 3.49 0.83
C LEU A 137 -20.75 3.65 -0.67
N LEU A 138 -21.75 4.41 -1.11
CA LEU A 138 -22.07 4.54 -2.54
C LEU A 138 -20.95 5.21 -3.35
N PRO A 139 -20.39 6.37 -2.95
CA PRO A 139 -19.25 6.98 -3.63
C PRO A 139 -18.01 6.09 -3.64
N THR A 140 -17.74 5.41 -2.51
CA THR A 140 -16.61 4.48 -2.37
C THR A 140 -16.75 3.28 -3.33
N LEU A 141 -17.97 2.74 -3.49
CA LEU A 141 -18.24 1.66 -4.43
C LEU A 141 -18.10 2.10 -5.90
N ILE A 142 -18.56 3.30 -6.23
CA ILE A 142 -18.38 3.89 -7.57
C ILE A 142 -16.89 4.07 -7.87
N LEU A 143 -16.10 4.57 -6.91
CA LEU A 143 -14.68 4.71 -7.05
C LEU A 143 -14.00 3.34 -7.23
N PHE A 144 -14.36 2.35 -6.41
CA PHE A 144 -13.85 0.98 -6.54
C PHE A 144 -14.06 0.41 -7.93
N CYS A 145 -15.31 0.45 -8.42
CA CYS A 145 -15.65 -0.10 -9.73
C CYS A 145 -15.00 0.70 -10.87
N GLY A 146 -15.04 2.04 -10.80
CA GLY A 146 -14.49 2.92 -11.82
C GLY A 146 -12.97 2.83 -11.93
N TYR A 147 -12.29 2.91 -10.78
CA TYR A 147 -10.82 2.83 -10.75
C TYR A 147 -10.33 1.42 -11.10
N GLY A 148 -11.00 0.38 -10.62
CA GLY A 148 -10.67 -1.01 -10.96
C GLY A 148 -10.84 -1.29 -12.45
N ALA A 149 -11.92 -0.80 -13.07
CA ALA A 149 -12.14 -0.88 -14.51
C ALA A 149 -11.05 -0.12 -15.28
N LEU A 150 -10.69 1.09 -14.84
CA LEU A 150 -9.63 1.89 -15.45
C LEU A 150 -8.28 1.14 -15.44
N LEU A 151 -7.88 0.59 -14.29
CA LEU A 151 -6.66 -0.21 -14.14
C LEU A 151 -6.65 -1.40 -15.11
N TYR A 152 -7.72 -2.21 -15.10
CA TYR A 152 -7.81 -3.40 -15.94
C TYR A 152 -7.78 -3.06 -17.42
N VAL A 153 -8.52 -2.04 -17.86
CA VAL A 153 -8.57 -1.59 -19.26
C VAL A 153 -7.20 -1.04 -19.70
N ALA A 154 -6.53 -0.26 -18.87
CA ALA A 154 -5.21 0.29 -19.18
C ALA A 154 -4.12 -0.80 -19.31
N TRP A 155 -4.19 -1.87 -18.52
CA TRP A 155 -3.24 -2.98 -18.60
C TRP A 155 -3.58 -4.02 -19.68
N ARG A 156 -4.82 -4.04 -20.18
CA ARG A 156 -5.28 -5.03 -21.18
C ARG A 156 -4.41 -5.11 -22.44
N PRO A 157 -3.90 -4.01 -23.04
CA PRO A 157 -3.02 -4.08 -24.20
C PRO A 157 -1.74 -4.90 -23.95
N ILE A 158 -1.19 -4.84 -22.73
CA ILE A 158 0.05 -5.53 -22.36
C ILE A 158 -0.11 -7.05 -22.47
N THR A 159 -1.31 -7.59 -22.22
CA THR A 159 -1.57 -9.05 -22.26
C THR A 159 -1.36 -9.63 -23.65
N LYS A 160 -1.46 -8.83 -24.72
CA LYS A 160 -1.38 -9.25 -26.12
C LYS A 160 0.00 -9.07 -26.74
N VAL A 161 0.94 -8.45 -26.03
CA VAL A 161 2.28 -8.12 -26.58
C VAL A 161 3.19 -9.35 -26.67
N TYR A 162 2.95 -10.37 -25.83
CA TYR A 162 3.75 -11.58 -25.88
C TYR A 162 3.58 -12.33 -27.20
N LYS A 163 4.71 -12.61 -27.88
CA LYS A 163 4.78 -13.42 -29.09
C LYS A 163 5.72 -14.59 -28.86
N ALA A 164 5.25 -15.78 -29.16
CA ALA A 164 6.03 -17.02 -29.09
C ALA A 164 6.93 -17.13 -30.32
N VAL A 165 8.12 -16.52 -30.26
CA VAL A 165 9.09 -16.55 -31.35
C VAL A 165 10.17 -17.59 -31.05
N LYS A 166 10.52 -18.43 -32.06
CA LYS A 166 11.70 -19.30 -31.99
C LYS A 166 12.95 -18.45 -31.90
N GLN A 167 13.76 -18.66 -30.88
CA GLN A 167 15.02 -17.94 -30.66
C GLN A 167 16.19 -18.92 -30.71
N SER A 168 17.31 -18.52 -31.33
CA SER A 168 18.58 -19.24 -31.24
C SER A 168 19.11 -19.17 -29.79
N LEU A 169 20.05 -20.02 -29.42
CA LEU A 169 20.69 -19.98 -28.10
C LEU A 169 21.31 -18.60 -27.80
N ALA A 170 22.04 -18.02 -28.74
CA ALA A 170 22.62 -16.70 -28.58
C ALA A 170 21.55 -15.63 -28.33
N GLN A 171 20.41 -15.67 -29.05
CA GLN A 171 19.30 -14.74 -28.83
C GLN A 171 18.61 -14.95 -27.46
N ARG A 172 18.58 -16.16 -26.93
CA ARG A 172 18.06 -16.42 -25.59
C ARG A 172 18.96 -15.82 -24.52
N PHE A 173 20.28 -15.99 -24.63
CA PHE A 173 21.24 -15.41 -23.70
C PHE A 173 21.19 -13.89 -23.72
N THR A 174 21.19 -13.24 -24.90
CA THR A 174 21.10 -11.79 -25.01
C THR A 174 19.78 -11.24 -24.49
N THR A 175 18.65 -11.96 -24.73
CA THR A 175 17.35 -11.58 -24.17
C THR A 175 17.34 -11.71 -22.65
N THR A 176 17.89 -12.80 -22.09
CA THR A 176 17.98 -13.01 -20.64
C THR A 176 18.82 -11.91 -20.00
N LEU A 177 19.98 -11.58 -20.54
CA LEU A 177 20.82 -10.49 -20.04
C LEU A 177 20.08 -9.16 -20.03
N ALA A 178 19.41 -8.82 -21.12
CA ALA A 178 18.62 -7.58 -21.21
C ALA A 178 17.46 -7.56 -20.21
N MET A 179 16.79 -8.72 -19.98
CA MET A 179 15.72 -8.82 -18.98
C MET A 179 16.26 -8.76 -17.55
N ILE A 180 17.46 -9.28 -17.28
CA ILE A 180 18.12 -9.14 -15.96
C ILE A 180 18.47 -7.68 -15.68
N LEU A 181 19.02 -6.97 -16.67
CA LEU A 181 19.30 -5.53 -16.54
C LEU A 181 18.02 -4.73 -16.27
N LEU A 182 16.93 -5.04 -17.00
CA LEU A 182 15.62 -4.44 -16.75
C LEU A 182 15.11 -4.77 -15.33
N GLY A 183 15.32 -5.99 -14.86
CA GLY A 183 15.01 -6.40 -13.48
C GLY A 183 15.80 -5.60 -12.44
N GLY A 184 17.05 -5.25 -12.73
CA GLY A 184 17.85 -4.35 -11.91
C GLY A 184 17.23 -2.95 -11.79
N PHE A 185 16.70 -2.39 -12.89
CA PHE A 185 15.96 -1.11 -12.84
C PHE A 185 14.66 -1.22 -12.04
N ILE A 186 13.90 -2.32 -12.21
CA ILE A 186 12.70 -2.57 -11.40
C ILE A 186 13.06 -2.68 -9.92
N PHE A 187 14.14 -3.37 -9.59
CA PHE A 187 14.63 -3.48 -8.21
C PHE A 187 14.99 -2.10 -7.63
N LEU A 188 15.70 -1.26 -8.39
CA LEU A 188 16.01 0.11 -7.95
C LEU A 188 14.74 0.95 -7.75
N ALA A 189 13.73 0.79 -8.60
CA ALA A 189 12.44 1.45 -8.43
C ALA A 189 11.74 0.99 -7.14
N ILE A 190 11.71 -0.33 -6.87
CA ILE A 190 11.15 -0.90 -5.64
C ILE A 190 11.90 -0.39 -4.40
N ARG A 191 13.21 -0.33 -4.47
CA ARG A 191 14.05 0.18 -3.38
C ARG A 191 13.84 1.68 -3.13
N GLY A 192 13.34 2.44 -4.11
CA GLY A 192 13.18 3.88 -4.04
C GLY A 192 14.45 4.66 -4.36
N GLY A 193 15.30 4.09 -5.25
CA GLY A 193 16.55 4.70 -5.71
C GLY A 193 17.80 4.09 -5.10
N VAL A 194 18.90 4.84 -5.16
CA VAL A 194 20.25 4.42 -4.72
C VAL A 194 20.65 4.94 -3.33
N ASP A 195 19.77 5.70 -2.68
CA ASP A 195 20.01 6.24 -1.34
C ASP A 195 20.28 5.15 -0.30
N THR A 196 20.88 5.55 0.84
CA THR A 196 21.16 4.65 1.96
C THR A 196 19.89 4.01 2.52
N ALA A 197 18.83 4.80 2.70
CA ALA A 197 17.54 4.32 3.19
C ALA A 197 16.62 3.89 2.04
N PRO A 198 15.92 2.74 2.13
CA PRO A 198 14.92 2.34 1.15
C PRO A 198 13.72 3.29 1.13
N ALA A 199 12.80 3.07 0.18
CA ALA A 199 11.53 3.78 0.13
C ALA A 199 10.77 3.63 1.46
N ASN A 200 10.27 4.75 1.99
CA ASN A 200 9.40 4.81 3.15
C ASN A 200 8.48 6.02 3.06
N VAL A 201 7.42 6.03 3.86
CA VAL A 201 6.38 7.08 3.82
C VAL A 201 6.95 8.47 4.11
N SER A 202 7.90 8.59 5.06
CA SER A 202 8.46 9.90 5.43
C SER A 202 9.25 10.58 4.30
N LYS A 203 9.75 9.83 3.31
CA LYS A 203 10.46 10.42 2.16
C LYS A 203 9.60 11.30 1.25
N VAL A 204 8.29 11.17 1.33
CA VAL A 204 7.36 11.98 0.51
C VAL A 204 6.78 13.17 1.27
N TYR A 205 7.13 13.34 2.55
CA TYR A 205 6.72 14.50 3.34
C TYR A 205 7.55 15.71 2.91
N PHE A 206 6.87 16.77 2.47
CA PHE A 206 7.49 17.96 1.87
C PHE A 206 6.92 19.27 2.38
N SER A 207 5.82 19.23 3.15
CA SER A 207 5.07 20.39 3.59
C SER A 207 4.87 20.38 5.10
N ASP A 208 4.71 21.55 5.71
CA ASP A 208 4.26 21.69 7.10
C ASP A 208 2.77 21.32 7.25
N ASN A 209 2.02 21.33 6.15
CA ASN A 209 0.63 20.87 6.14
C ASN A 209 0.58 19.34 6.03
N MET A 210 0.16 18.68 7.12
CA MET A 210 0.07 17.22 7.19
C MET A 210 -0.87 16.63 6.15
N PHE A 211 -1.98 17.31 5.81
CA PHE A 211 -2.91 16.85 4.77
C PHE A 211 -2.21 16.68 3.41
N LEU A 212 -1.34 17.62 3.02
CA LEU A 212 -0.59 17.56 1.76
C LEU A 212 0.42 16.40 1.78
N ASN A 213 1.06 16.14 2.91
CA ASN A 213 1.97 15.00 3.09
C ASN A 213 1.21 13.66 2.98
N GLN A 214 0.03 13.59 3.60
CA GLN A 214 -0.86 12.43 3.45
C GLN A 214 -1.33 12.29 2.00
N ALA A 215 -1.71 13.38 1.32
CA ALA A 215 -2.11 13.35 -0.09
C ALA A 215 -0.98 12.84 -1.01
N ALA A 216 0.29 13.14 -0.71
CA ALA A 216 1.45 12.65 -1.46
C ALA A 216 1.72 11.15 -1.23
N THR A 217 1.24 10.59 -0.11
CA THR A 217 1.47 9.19 0.24
C THR A 217 0.63 8.24 -0.62
N ASN A 218 1.27 7.19 -1.16
CA ASN A 218 0.57 6.14 -1.90
C ASN A 218 -0.07 5.15 -0.91
N PRO A 219 -1.40 4.91 -0.94
CA PRO A 219 -2.09 4.06 0.03
C PRO A 219 -1.70 2.57 -0.07
N ILE A 220 -1.38 2.09 -1.27
CA ILE A 220 -0.96 0.70 -1.47
C ILE A 220 0.40 0.48 -0.79
N PHE A 221 1.34 1.42 -1.02
CA PHE A 221 2.64 1.36 -0.37
C PHE A 221 2.52 1.48 1.15
N SER A 222 1.72 2.42 1.65
CA SER A 222 1.47 2.62 3.09
C SER A 222 0.96 1.33 3.73
N PHE A 223 -0.08 0.72 3.15
CA PHE A 223 -0.67 -0.52 3.64
C PHE A 223 0.34 -1.68 3.64
N ILE A 224 1.03 -1.94 2.52
CA ILE A 224 2.01 -3.05 2.41
C ILE A 224 3.18 -2.82 3.37
N SER A 225 3.71 -1.61 3.44
CA SER A 225 4.84 -1.26 4.30
C SER A 225 4.51 -1.39 5.79
N SER A 226 3.31 -0.99 6.21
CA SER A 226 2.87 -1.14 7.59
C SER A 226 2.55 -2.60 7.93
N ALA A 227 1.85 -3.32 7.04
CA ALA A 227 1.52 -4.73 7.24
C ALA A 227 2.77 -5.61 7.34
N SER A 228 3.83 -5.30 6.59
CA SER A 228 5.11 -6.03 6.69
C SER A 228 5.89 -5.77 7.97
N ARG A 229 5.61 -4.65 8.67
CA ARG A 229 6.23 -4.30 9.96
C ARG A 229 5.38 -4.72 11.16
N SER A 230 4.08 -4.93 10.95
CA SER A 230 3.12 -5.25 12.03
C SER A 230 3.21 -6.68 12.55
N GLU A 231 4.22 -7.47 12.16
CA GLU A 231 4.61 -8.66 12.92
C GLU A 231 5.30 -8.29 14.24
N LEU A 232 4.70 -7.36 14.98
CA LEU A 232 4.96 -7.22 16.41
C LEU A 232 4.31 -8.45 17.05
N LYS A 233 5.12 -9.47 17.31
CA LYS A 233 4.68 -10.65 18.03
C LYS A 233 4.27 -10.22 19.42
N ASP A 234 3.15 -10.70 19.93
CA ASP A 234 2.74 -10.48 21.33
C ASP A 234 3.91 -10.79 22.30
N SER A 235 4.83 -11.71 21.90
CA SER A 235 6.05 -12.04 22.64
C SER A 235 7.05 -10.87 22.78
N ASP A 236 7.06 -9.91 21.84
CA ASP A 236 8.04 -8.81 21.86
C ASP A 236 7.67 -7.71 22.88
N TYR A 237 6.45 -7.74 23.40
CA TYR A 237 5.92 -6.81 24.43
C TYR A 237 5.58 -7.49 25.74
N ARG A 238 5.83 -8.78 25.89
CA ARG A 238 5.69 -9.48 27.18
C ARG A 238 6.95 -9.23 28.03
N TYR A 239 6.92 -8.13 28.77
CA TYR A 239 7.98 -7.78 29.71
C TYR A 239 7.85 -8.51 31.05
N TYR A 240 6.65 -9.01 31.37
CA TYR A 240 6.32 -9.70 32.63
C TYR A 240 5.54 -10.99 32.34
N SER A 241 5.70 -11.99 33.20
CA SER A 241 4.85 -13.17 33.18
C SER A 241 3.42 -12.84 33.63
N ASP A 242 2.45 -13.72 33.35
CA ASP A 242 1.06 -13.50 33.75
C ASP A 242 0.94 -13.47 35.28
N GLU A 243 1.80 -14.22 36.03
CA GLU A 243 1.90 -14.23 37.47
C GLU A 243 2.46 -12.90 38.02
N GLU A 244 3.54 -12.39 37.45
CA GLU A 244 4.11 -11.08 37.81
C GLU A 244 3.13 -9.94 37.53
N CYS A 245 2.41 -9.99 36.40
CA CYS A 245 1.35 -9.03 36.10
C CYS A 245 0.24 -9.06 37.15
N ALA A 246 -0.18 -10.26 37.58
CA ALA A 246 -1.23 -10.42 38.59
C ALA A 246 -0.77 -9.89 39.96
N GLU A 247 0.49 -10.13 40.34
CA GLU A 247 1.06 -9.62 41.59
C GLU A 247 1.16 -8.09 41.60
N ILE A 248 1.68 -7.49 40.51
CA ILE A 248 1.77 -6.03 40.35
C ILE A 248 0.36 -5.42 40.36
N PHE A 249 -0.60 -6.05 39.67
CA PHE A 249 -1.97 -5.55 39.61
C PHE A 249 -2.66 -5.65 40.97
N SER A 250 -2.44 -6.74 41.74
CA SER A 250 -3.02 -6.89 43.10
C SER A 250 -2.48 -5.82 44.06
N ALA A 251 -1.18 -5.54 44.01
CA ALA A 251 -0.54 -4.48 44.81
C ALA A 251 -1.10 -3.08 44.50
N ILE A 252 -1.49 -2.81 43.27
CA ILE A 252 -2.10 -1.54 42.85
C ILE A 252 -3.58 -1.48 43.23
N SER A 253 -4.30 -2.61 43.16
CA SER A 253 -5.73 -2.68 43.43
C SER A 253 -6.07 -2.71 44.90
N GLU A 254 -5.11 -3.02 45.80
CA GLU A 254 -5.28 -2.94 47.24
C GLU A 254 -5.33 -1.49 47.79
N ASP A 255 -4.94 -0.50 46.98
CA ASP A 255 -5.03 0.91 47.36
C ASP A 255 -6.51 1.35 47.33
N LYS A 256 -7.09 1.56 48.54
CA LYS A 256 -8.53 1.71 48.79
C LYS A 256 -9.24 2.84 48.03
N GLU A 257 -8.52 3.79 47.44
CA GLU A 257 -9.12 4.86 46.63
C GLU A 257 -9.57 4.38 45.24
N MET A 258 -9.04 3.27 44.73
CA MET A 258 -9.40 2.72 43.43
C MET A 258 -10.64 1.83 43.42
N ALA A 259 -11.04 1.31 44.58
CA ALA A 259 -12.20 0.40 44.70
C ALA A 259 -13.58 1.06 44.49
N ASN A 260 -13.64 2.39 44.40
CA ASN A 260 -14.89 3.17 44.27
C ASN A 260 -15.08 3.82 42.87
N THR A 261 -14.22 3.57 41.90
CA THR A 261 -14.40 4.10 40.52
C THR A 261 -15.17 3.09 39.67
N GLU A 262 -16.37 3.45 39.25
CA GLU A 262 -17.25 2.64 38.38
C GLU A 262 -16.68 2.37 36.95
N SER A 263 -15.48 2.84 36.61
CA SER A 263 -14.86 2.55 35.32
C SER A 263 -13.42 2.06 35.47
N VAL A 264 -13.20 0.81 35.13
CA VAL A 264 -11.89 0.13 35.10
C VAL A 264 -10.86 0.88 34.18
N SER A 265 -11.33 1.62 33.18
CA SER A 265 -10.49 2.39 32.26
C SER A 265 -9.75 3.55 32.91
N TRP A 266 -10.38 4.28 33.84
CA TRP A 266 -9.75 5.40 34.55
C TRP A 266 -8.76 4.94 35.61
N ALA A 267 -9.02 3.83 36.26
CA ALA A 267 -8.11 3.20 37.20
C ALA A 267 -6.79 2.79 36.53
N MET A 268 -6.87 2.25 35.32
CA MET A 268 -5.70 1.84 34.52
C MET A 268 -4.86 3.04 34.06
N VAL A 269 -5.48 4.15 33.67
CA VAL A 269 -4.80 5.39 33.27
C VAL A 269 -4.10 6.05 34.47
N LEU A 270 -4.74 6.11 35.63
CA LEU A 270 -4.16 6.65 36.87
C LEU A 270 -2.98 5.80 37.36
N ALA A 271 -3.10 4.47 37.32
CA ALA A 271 -2.02 3.55 37.67
C ALA A 271 -0.82 3.72 36.74
N MET A 272 -1.04 3.89 35.44
CA MET A 272 0.01 4.11 34.46
C MET A 272 0.68 5.48 34.65
N MET A 273 -0.05 6.54 34.98
CA MET A 273 0.50 7.86 35.28
C MET A 273 1.32 7.89 36.58
N THR A 274 0.89 7.19 37.63
CA THR A 274 1.65 7.11 38.89
C THR A 274 2.90 6.25 38.77
N PHE A 275 2.91 5.24 37.90
CA PHE A 275 4.10 4.44 37.60
C PHE A 275 5.14 5.23 36.80
N LEU A 276 4.71 6.05 35.84
CA LEU A 276 5.61 6.91 35.02
C LEU A 276 6.14 8.11 35.80
N ALA A 277 5.54 8.50 36.91
CA ALA A 277 5.93 9.64 37.75
C ALA A 277 6.88 9.28 38.90
N ARG A 278 7.31 8.04 39.04
CA ARG A 278 8.33 7.66 40.04
C ARG A 278 9.73 7.94 39.49
N PRO A 279 10.57 8.69 40.25
CA PRO A 279 11.91 9.08 39.85
C PRO A 279 12.88 7.88 39.76
#